data_40bd0c37db991a7cf43188abc01b181d
#
_entry.id   40bd0c37db991a7cf43188abc01b181d
#
_cell.length_a   1.000
_cell.length_b   1.000
_cell.length_c   1.000
_cell.angle_alpha   90.00
_cell.angle_beta   90.00
_cell.angle_gamma   90.00
#
_symmetry.space_group_name_H-M   'P 1'
#
loop_
_entity.id
_entity.type
_entity.pdbx_description
1 polymer ?
#
loop_
_entity_poly.entity_id
_entity_poly.type
_entity_poly.pdbx_seq_one_letter_code
_entity_poly.pdbx_strand_id
1 'polypeptide(L)'
;MAGRKAYGGKTIYGARVGILMLETQWPRVPGDTGNAMTWPFPVLYKVVRGATPHRVIHERGRGLAQSFLDAASELVKDGADGITTTGGFLSIFQKELAAHVKVPVATSSLLQIPLAQALLPPGKRVGVLTVHGGRLDEGHLRDVGADPTTPIVGTEGGREFTRVLIGNEMELDFDLAAQDMLDCSAEMMRRHPDVGAFVLECHNMAPFSRMLANAFQVPVWDVYTLVTWFHAGLSPRDFGPPAGGDMPRGWRER
;
A
#
# COMPACT_ATOMS: atom_id res chain seq x y z
N MET A 1 -27.64 34.19 -14.35
CA MET A 1 -26.98 32.95 -13.85
C MET A 1 -25.66 32.84 -14.60
N ALA A 2 -24.52 32.87 -13.92
CA ALA A 2 -23.23 32.61 -14.56
C ALA A 2 -23.21 31.14 -15.04
N GLY A 3 -22.95 30.92 -16.33
CA GLY A 3 -22.92 29.57 -16.90
C GLY A 3 -21.84 28.73 -16.24
N ARG A 4 -22.14 27.45 -15.91
CA ARG A 4 -21.16 26.48 -15.41
C ARG A 4 -20.15 26.20 -16.52
N LYS A 5 -18.86 26.47 -16.26
CA LYS A 5 -17.78 26.18 -17.20
C LYS A 5 -17.06 24.92 -16.76
N ALA A 6 -16.73 24.03 -17.70
CA ALA A 6 -15.82 22.91 -17.51
C ALA A 6 -14.44 23.31 -18.06
N TYR A 7 -13.39 22.91 -17.37
CA TYR A 7 -12.00 23.19 -17.75
C TYR A 7 -11.27 21.88 -18.06
N GLY A 8 -10.49 21.90 -19.14
CA GLY A 8 -9.62 20.80 -19.54
C GLY A 8 -8.24 20.91 -18.86
N GLY A 9 -7.28 20.08 -19.30
CA GLY A 9 -5.88 20.06 -18.84
C GLY A 9 -5.34 18.68 -18.50
N LYS A 10 -6.18 17.65 -18.51
CA LYS A 10 -5.81 16.24 -18.30
C LYS A 10 -6.34 15.38 -19.45
N THR A 11 -5.70 14.23 -19.68
CA THR A 11 -6.17 13.25 -20.68
C THR A 11 -7.29 12.39 -20.08
N ILE A 12 -7.16 11.97 -18.83
CA ILE A 12 -8.10 11.09 -18.12
C ILE A 12 -8.66 11.81 -16.89
N TYR A 13 -9.97 11.71 -16.68
CA TYR A 13 -10.69 12.28 -15.54
C TYR A 13 -11.36 11.16 -14.73
N GLY A 14 -11.50 11.40 -13.40
CA GLY A 14 -12.20 10.49 -12.49
C GLY A 14 -11.30 9.46 -11.83
N ALA A 15 -10.10 9.17 -12.35
CA ALA A 15 -9.12 8.34 -11.70
C ALA A 15 -8.10 9.21 -10.96
N ARG A 16 -8.16 9.21 -9.61
CA ARG A 16 -7.33 10.06 -8.76
C ARG A 16 -5.97 9.45 -8.44
N VAL A 17 -5.91 8.11 -8.35
CA VAL A 17 -4.72 7.37 -7.95
C VAL A 17 -4.05 6.75 -9.16
N GLY A 18 -2.78 7.05 -9.36
CA GLY A 18 -1.87 6.37 -10.28
C GLY A 18 -1.06 5.30 -9.55
N ILE A 19 -0.98 4.10 -10.11
CA ILE A 19 -0.28 2.94 -9.55
C ILE A 19 0.91 2.57 -10.42
N LEU A 20 2.11 2.69 -9.86
CA LEU A 20 3.34 2.23 -10.49
C LEU A 20 3.48 0.72 -10.29
N MET A 21 3.42 -0.03 -11.39
CA MET A 21 3.42 -1.48 -11.40
C MET A 21 4.83 -2.05 -11.57
N LEU A 22 5.19 -3.04 -10.76
CA LEU A 22 6.31 -3.92 -11.11
C LEU A 22 5.96 -4.73 -12.37
N GLU A 23 6.96 -5.07 -13.16
CA GLU A 23 6.82 -5.96 -14.30
C GLU A 23 6.79 -7.41 -13.82
N THR A 24 5.59 -8.00 -13.77
CA THR A 24 5.32 -9.30 -13.16
C THR A 24 4.34 -10.12 -13.97
N GLN A 25 4.29 -11.43 -13.70
CA GLN A 25 3.40 -12.36 -14.40
C GLN A 25 2.64 -13.33 -13.47
N TRP A 26 2.82 -13.25 -12.15
CA TRP A 26 2.05 -14.07 -11.22
C TRP A 26 0.54 -13.71 -11.23
N PRO A 27 -0.33 -14.65 -10.79
CA PRO A 27 -1.75 -14.38 -10.69
C PRO A 27 -2.05 -13.23 -9.73
N ARG A 28 -2.85 -12.25 -10.20
CA ARG A 28 -3.31 -11.13 -9.37
C ARG A 28 -4.77 -11.33 -9.00
N VAL A 29 -4.98 -11.95 -7.83
CA VAL A 29 -6.32 -12.20 -7.30
C VAL A 29 -6.98 -10.91 -6.78
N PRO A 30 -8.32 -10.85 -6.61
CA PRO A 30 -8.98 -9.72 -5.96
C PRO A 30 -8.40 -9.46 -4.57
N GLY A 31 -8.10 -8.18 -4.27
CA GLY A 31 -7.34 -7.76 -3.10
C GLY A 31 -5.88 -7.41 -3.41
N ASP A 32 -5.29 -7.99 -4.46
CA ASP A 32 -3.97 -7.59 -4.96
C ASP A 32 -4.02 -6.19 -5.59
N THR A 33 -2.99 -5.39 -5.38
CA THR A 33 -2.91 -4.01 -5.88
C THR A 33 -3.02 -3.92 -7.41
N GLY A 34 -2.52 -4.92 -8.12
CA GLY A 34 -2.54 -4.97 -9.58
C GLY A 34 -3.82 -5.55 -10.17
N ASN A 35 -4.78 -5.95 -9.35
CA ASN A 35 -6.09 -6.37 -9.83
C ASN A 35 -7.04 -5.16 -9.80
N ALA A 36 -7.56 -4.77 -10.96
CA ALA A 36 -8.43 -3.59 -11.09
C ALA A 36 -9.76 -3.72 -10.31
N MET A 37 -10.20 -4.95 -10.01
CA MET A 37 -11.39 -5.21 -9.20
C MET A 37 -11.17 -5.00 -7.68
N THR A 38 -9.94 -4.78 -7.27
CA THR A 38 -9.60 -4.49 -5.86
C THR A 38 -10.16 -3.14 -5.40
N TRP A 39 -10.20 -2.16 -6.31
CA TRP A 39 -10.48 -0.78 -5.94
C TRP A 39 -11.95 -0.41 -6.11
N PRO A 40 -12.59 0.22 -5.12
CA PRO A 40 -13.96 0.74 -5.25
C PRO A 40 -14.03 2.07 -6.04
N PHE A 41 -12.93 2.48 -6.66
CA PHE A 41 -12.78 3.70 -7.46
C PHE A 41 -11.84 3.45 -8.64
N PRO A 42 -11.95 4.23 -9.73
CA PRO A 42 -11.04 4.13 -10.87
C PRO A 42 -9.59 4.47 -10.49
N VAL A 43 -8.65 3.71 -11.06
CA VAL A 43 -7.20 3.93 -10.91
C VAL A 43 -6.52 3.91 -12.27
N LEU A 44 -5.35 4.55 -12.38
CA LEU A 44 -4.47 4.47 -13.54
C LEU A 44 -3.31 3.54 -13.23
N TYR A 45 -2.96 2.67 -14.17
CA TYR A 45 -1.82 1.77 -14.03
C TYR A 45 -0.71 2.11 -15.01
N LYS A 46 0.55 2.06 -14.54
CA LYS A 46 1.74 2.18 -15.37
C LYS A 46 2.76 1.12 -15.00
N VAL A 47 3.06 0.22 -15.92
CA VAL A 47 4.11 -0.79 -15.73
C VAL A 47 5.47 -0.13 -15.93
N VAL A 48 6.32 -0.22 -14.89
CA VAL A 48 7.72 0.22 -14.93
C VAL A 48 8.55 -0.91 -15.50
N ARG A 49 8.94 -0.79 -16.77
CA ARG A 49 9.69 -1.84 -17.48
C ARG A 49 11.03 -2.12 -16.82
N GLY A 50 11.37 -3.40 -16.73
CA GLY A 50 12.59 -3.87 -16.06
C GLY A 50 12.54 -3.85 -14.53
N ALA A 51 11.49 -3.34 -13.91
CA ALA A 51 11.28 -3.37 -12.45
C ALA A 51 10.71 -4.73 -12.03
N THR A 52 11.55 -5.77 -12.07
CA THR A 52 11.17 -7.13 -11.64
C THR A 52 11.23 -7.26 -10.11
N PRO A 53 10.50 -8.22 -9.50
CA PRO A 53 10.58 -8.50 -8.06
C PRO A 53 12.00 -8.74 -7.58
N HIS A 54 12.77 -9.53 -8.33
CA HIS A 54 14.17 -9.80 -8.00
C HIS A 54 14.99 -8.51 -7.88
N ARG A 55 14.91 -7.61 -8.88
CA ARG A 55 15.66 -6.34 -8.86
C ARG A 55 15.23 -5.42 -7.72
N VAL A 56 13.94 -5.38 -7.42
CA VAL A 56 13.44 -4.53 -6.33
C VAL A 56 13.84 -5.08 -4.96
N ILE A 57 13.68 -6.39 -4.72
CA ILE A 57 13.88 -7.02 -3.41
C ILE A 57 15.37 -7.33 -3.17
N HIS A 58 16.04 -8.02 -4.11
CA HIS A 58 17.41 -8.49 -3.91
C HIS A 58 18.46 -7.45 -4.28
N GLU A 59 18.22 -6.60 -5.29
CA GLU A 59 19.13 -5.57 -5.73
C GLU A 59 18.78 -4.18 -5.20
N ARG A 60 17.75 -4.07 -4.31
CA ARG A 60 17.27 -2.81 -3.71
C ARG A 60 16.90 -1.75 -4.75
N GLY A 61 16.32 -2.17 -5.88
CA GLY A 61 15.91 -1.26 -6.95
C GLY A 61 17.08 -0.52 -7.63
N ARG A 62 18.33 -1.00 -7.50
CA ARG A 62 19.50 -0.35 -8.08
C ARG A 62 19.31 -0.05 -9.58
N GLY A 63 19.49 1.23 -9.95
CA GLY A 63 19.34 1.70 -11.31
C GLY A 63 17.90 1.79 -11.83
N LEU A 64 16.89 1.62 -10.96
CA LEU A 64 15.47 1.72 -11.33
C LEU A 64 14.85 3.09 -11.01
N ALA A 65 15.51 3.92 -10.20
CA ALA A 65 14.94 5.19 -9.72
C ALA A 65 14.40 6.03 -10.88
N GLN A 66 15.21 6.29 -11.93
CA GLN A 66 14.79 7.11 -13.06
C GLN A 66 13.56 6.54 -13.77
N SER A 67 13.47 5.22 -13.96
CA SER A 67 12.32 4.58 -14.61
C SER A 67 11.03 4.78 -13.78
N PHE A 68 11.12 4.77 -12.45
CA PHE A 68 9.99 5.07 -11.58
C PHE A 68 9.60 6.55 -11.62
N LEU A 69 10.57 7.47 -11.67
CA LEU A 69 10.33 8.92 -11.78
C LEU A 69 9.64 9.26 -13.10
N ASP A 70 10.11 8.70 -14.21
CA ASP A 70 9.51 8.92 -15.53
C ASP A 70 8.08 8.40 -15.59
N ALA A 71 7.85 7.17 -15.11
CA ALA A 71 6.53 6.56 -15.09
C ALA A 71 5.55 7.32 -14.16
N ALA A 72 6.03 7.85 -13.04
CA ALA A 72 5.23 8.70 -12.15
C ALA A 72 4.83 10.01 -12.84
N SER A 73 5.77 10.65 -13.57
CA SER A 73 5.50 11.87 -14.34
C SER A 73 4.46 11.64 -15.43
N GLU A 74 4.51 10.48 -16.12
CA GLU A 74 3.52 10.10 -17.13
C GLU A 74 2.13 9.92 -16.49
N LEU A 75 2.01 9.20 -15.35
CA LEU A 75 0.73 9.04 -14.64
C LEU A 75 0.12 10.38 -14.23
N VAL A 76 0.94 11.32 -13.73
CA VAL A 76 0.47 12.67 -13.37
C VAL A 76 -0.02 13.42 -14.62
N LYS A 77 0.71 13.34 -15.73
CA LYS A 77 0.31 13.94 -17.02
C LYS A 77 -0.98 13.34 -17.55
N ASP A 78 -1.18 12.04 -17.37
CA ASP A 78 -2.40 11.34 -17.77
C ASP A 78 -3.61 11.71 -16.90
N GLY A 79 -3.40 12.17 -15.68
CA GLY A 79 -4.47 12.69 -14.85
C GLY A 79 -4.48 12.25 -13.39
N ALA A 80 -3.50 11.46 -12.93
CA ALA A 80 -3.41 11.08 -11.52
C ALA A 80 -3.20 12.31 -10.62
N ASP A 81 -3.91 12.36 -9.51
CA ASP A 81 -3.78 13.39 -8.47
C ASP A 81 -2.92 12.89 -7.29
N GLY A 82 -2.53 11.62 -7.28
CA GLY A 82 -1.61 11.02 -6.33
C GLY A 82 -1.04 9.70 -6.86
N ILE A 83 0.12 9.31 -6.36
CA ILE A 83 0.88 8.14 -6.83
C ILE A 83 1.03 7.11 -5.72
N THR A 84 0.83 5.83 -6.05
CA THR A 84 1.19 4.68 -5.22
C THR A 84 1.94 3.63 -6.06
N THR A 85 2.31 2.51 -5.45
CA THR A 85 3.08 1.45 -6.10
C THR A 85 2.49 0.06 -5.84
N THR A 86 2.99 -0.97 -6.53
CA THR A 86 2.63 -2.38 -6.27
C THR A 86 3.67 -3.15 -5.45
N GLY A 87 4.63 -2.48 -4.83
CA GLY A 87 5.68 -3.14 -4.05
C GLY A 87 6.04 -2.36 -2.80
N GLY A 88 5.86 -2.96 -1.62
CA GLY A 88 6.15 -2.29 -0.36
C GLY A 88 7.63 -1.96 -0.17
N PHE A 89 8.54 -2.76 -0.73
CA PHE A 89 9.98 -2.48 -0.79
C PHE A 89 10.33 -1.16 -1.50
N LEU A 90 9.40 -0.61 -2.30
CA LEU A 90 9.58 0.69 -2.97
C LEU A 90 9.48 1.88 -2.00
N SER A 91 9.31 1.64 -0.69
CA SER A 91 9.49 2.65 0.36
C SER A 91 10.82 3.39 0.25
N ILE A 92 11.87 2.73 -0.27
CA ILE A 92 13.18 3.35 -0.54
C ILE A 92 13.11 4.54 -1.52
N PHE A 93 12.11 4.58 -2.41
CA PHE A 93 11.89 5.68 -3.35
C PHE A 93 10.85 6.71 -2.87
N GLN A 94 10.33 6.59 -1.63
CA GLN A 94 9.29 7.47 -1.11
C GLN A 94 9.67 8.94 -1.22
N LYS A 95 10.84 9.30 -0.71
CA LYS A 95 11.31 10.70 -0.68
C LYS A 95 11.63 11.22 -2.07
N GLU A 96 12.26 10.38 -2.90
CA GLU A 96 12.68 10.74 -4.25
C GLU A 96 11.47 10.97 -5.17
N LEU A 97 10.49 10.06 -5.15
CA LEU A 97 9.25 10.22 -5.89
C LEU A 97 8.45 11.44 -5.41
N ALA A 98 8.30 11.64 -4.09
CA ALA A 98 7.59 12.77 -3.53
C ALA A 98 8.25 14.12 -3.89
N ALA A 99 9.56 14.16 -3.99
CA ALA A 99 10.28 15.36 -4.43
C ALA A 99 10.15 15.61 -5.95
N HIS A 100 9.99 14.57 -6.74
CA HIS A 100 9.97 14.65 -8.19
C HIS A 100 8.60 15.06 -8.76
N VAL A 101 7.51 14.41 -8.30
CA VAL A 101 6.16 14.70 -8.77
C VAL A 101 5.51 15.79 -7.89
N LYS A 102 4.62 16.61 -8.48
CA LYS A 102 3.93 17.70 -7.76
C LYS A 102 2.58 17.24 -7.18
N VAL A 103 2.47 15.96 -6.84
CA VAL A 103 1.28 15.35 -6.24
C VAL A 103 1.70 14.50 -5.05
N PRO A 104 0.81 14.22 -4.09
CA PRO A 104 1.10 13.30 -2.99
C PRO A 104 1.55 11.92 -3.48
N VAL A 105 2.44 11.27 -2.73
CA VAL A 105 2.97 9.94 -3.02
C VAL A 105 2.87 9.06 -1.78
N ALA A 106 2.39 7.83 -1.95
CA ALA A 106 2.30 6.81 -0.91
C ALA A 106 2.81 5.46 -1.45
N THR A 107 4.12 5.22 -1.33
CA THR A 107 4.77 4.09 -2.01
C THR A 107 4.55 2.73 -1.35
N SER A 108 4.31 2.68 -0.04
CA SER A 108 4.34 1.43 0.73
C SER A 108 3.35 1.44 1.88
N SER A 109 2.75 0.28 2.16
CA SER A 109 1.93 0.07 3.37
C SER A 109 2.68 0.40 4.66
N LEU A 110 4.03 0.34 4.64
CA LEU A 110 4.88 0.71 5.78
C LEU A 110 4.64 2.15 6.26
N LEU A 111 4.16 3.06 5.39
CA LEU A 111 3.77 4.42 5.77
C LEU A 111 2.69 4.48 6.86
N GLN A 112 1.94 3.40 7.04
CA GLN A 112 0.90 3.30 8.07
C GLN A 112 1.46 2.94 9.45
N ILE A 113 2.72 2.47 9.56
CA ILE A 113 3.31 2.03 10.84
C ILE A 113 3.23 3.11 11.92
N PRO A 114 3.67 4.36 11.71
CA PRO A 114 3.62 5.38 12.76
C PRO A 114 2.20 5.67 13.24
N LEU A 115 1.23 5.71 12.31
CA LEU A 115 -0.17 5.93 12.65
C LEU A 115 -0.75 4.74 13.41
N ALA A 116 -0.55 3.52 12.89
CA ALA A 116 -1.00 2.29 13.53
C ALA A 116 -0.43 2.15 14.94
N GLN A 117 0.88 2.45 15.11
CA GLN A 117 1.54 2.42 16.42
C GLN A 117 0.90 3.39 17.43
N ALA A 118 0.55 4.59 16.98
CA ALA A 118 -0.11 5.59 17.84
C ALA A 118 -1.52 5.19 18.29
N LEU A 119 -2.16 4.25 17.60
CA LEU A 119 -3.49 3.75 17.93
C LEU A 119 -3.49 2.56 18.90
N LEU A 120 -2.32 1.95 19.15
CA LEU A 120 -2.22 0.77 20.01
C LEU A 120 -2.23 1.12 21.51
N PRO A 121 -2.76 0.22 22.35
CA PRO A 121 -2.64 0.34 23.81
C PRO A 121 -1.17 0.39 24.25
N PRO A 122 -0.87 1.02 25.42
CA PRO A 122 0.47 1.02 25.99
C PRO A 122 1.07 -0.39 26.11
N GLY A 123 2.34 -0.55 25.74
CA GLY A 123 3.06 -1.83 25.78
C GLY A 123 2.80 -2.73 24.58
N LYS A 124 1.95 -2.31 23.63
CA LYS A 124 1.76 -3.01 22.36
C LYS A 124 2.47 -2.28 21.24
N ARG A 125 2.94 -3.06 20.25
CA ARG A 125 3.60 -2.51 19.06
C ARG A 125 3.13 -3.16 17.75
N VAL A 126 3.43 -2.50 16.65
CA VAL A 126 3.19 -3.02 15.31
C VAL A 126 4.22 -4.10 14.98
N GLY A 127 3.78 -5.18 14.33
CA GLY A 127 4.65 -6.15 13.66
C GLY A 127 4.46 -6.07 12.15
N VAL A 128 5.56 -6.16 11.40
CA VAL A 128 5.55 -6.12 9.93
C VAL A 128 5.66 -7.53 9.37
N LEU A 129 4.71 -7.91 8.52
CA LEU A 129 4.79 -9.13 7.71
C LEU A 129 5.20 -8.77 6.29
N THR A 130 6.18 -9.49 5.75
CA THR A 130 6.76 -9.23 4.43
C THR A 130 7.01 -10.52 3.64
N VAL A 131 7.23 -10.39 2.33
CA VAL A 131 7.57 -11.55 1.49
C VAL A 131 8.98 -12.08 1.77
N HIS A 132 9.87 -11.25 2.34
CA HIS A 132 11.24 -11.65 2.68
C HIS A 132 11.82 -10.78 3.82
N GLY A 133 11.78 -11.30 5.05
CA GLY A 133 12.21 -10.58 6.25
C GLY A 133 13.68 -10.18 6.21
N GLY A 134 14.55 -11.06 5.71
CA GLY A 134 15.98 -10.78 5.63
C GLY A 134 16.37 -9.71 4.59
N ARG A 135 15.43 -9.22 3.78
CA ARG A 135 15.65 -8.15 2.78
C ARG A 135 15.00 -6.83 3.16
N LEU A 136 14.04 -6.84 4.04
CA LEU A 136 13.42 -5.63 4.58
C LEU A 136 14.23 -5.17 5.80
N ASP A 137 14.98 -4.09 5.63
CA ASP A 137 15.90 -3.60 6.67
C ASP A 137 15.43 -2.28 7.32
N GLU A 138 16.17 -1.83 8.33
CA GLU A 138 15.93 -0.59 9.04
C GLU A 138 15.87 0.65 8.12
N GLY A 139 16.55 0.63 6.96
CA GLY A 139 16.52 1.71 6.00
C GLY A 139 15.12 1.90 5.43
N HIS A 140 14.43 0.80 5.09
CA HIS A 140 13.04 0.84 4.62
C HIS A 140 12.09 1.44 5.67
N LEU A 141 12.32 1.11 6.96
CA LEU A 141 11.52 1.64 8.07
C LEU A 141 11.78 3.13 8.29
N ARG A 142 13.05 3.56 8.28
CA ARG A 142 13.42 4.98 8.44
C ARG A 142 12.89 5.86 7.30
N ASP A 143 12.83 5.33 6.08
CA ASP A 143 12.35 6.09 4.92
C ASP A 143 10.87 6.45 5.00
N VAL A 144 10.11 5.69 5.79
CA VAL A 144 8.67 5.94 6.07
C VAL A 144 8.42 6.53 7.46
N GLY A 145 9.46 6.88 8.22
CA GLY A 145 9.34 7.45 9.56
C GLY A 145 8.93 6.45 10.64
N ALA A 146 9.07 5.15 10.38
CA ALA A 146 8.80 4.09 11.36
C ALA A 146 10.01 3.86 12.28
N ASP A 147 9.75 3.32 13.47
CA ASP A 147 10.81 2.90 14.41
C ASP A 147 11.62 1.77 13.75
N PRO A 148 12.95 1.92 13.60
CA PRO A 148 13.81 0.90 13.02
C PRO A 148 13.84 -0.41 13.81
N THR A 149 13.38 -0.44 15.07
CA THR A 149 13.27 -1.64 15.91
C THR A 149 11.93 -2.38 15.73
N THR A 150 11.06 -1.90 14.84
CA THR A 150 9.79 -2.57 14.54
C THR A 150 10.03 -4.02 14.12
N PRO A 151 9.39 -5.02 14.76
CA PRO A 151 9.57 -6.43 14.40
C PRO A 151 9.19 -6.71 12.95
N ILE A 152 10.02 -7.49 12.27
CA ILE A 152 9.79 -7.93 10.89
C ILE A 152 9.89 -9.47 10.83
N VAL A 153 8.91 -10.11 10.22
CA VAL A 153 8.94 -11.54 9.89
C VAL A 153 8.49 -11.71 8.44
N GLY A 154 9.19 -12.56 7.70
CA GLY A 154 8.90 -12.83 6.30
C GLY A 154 8.34 -14.23 6.06
N THR A 155 7.75 -14.41 4.89
CA THR A 155 7.18 -15.68 4.42
C THR A 155 8.21 -16.57 3.71
N GLU A 156 9.50 -16.21 3.71
CA GLU A 156 10.57 -16.96 3.03
C GLU A 156 10.81 -18.37 3.57
N GLY A 157 10.33 -18.67 4.77
CA GLY A 157 10.33 -20.02 5.32
C GLY A 157 9.16 -20.91 4.86
N GLY A 158 8.20 -20.31 4.16
CA GLY A 158 7.02 -20.99 3.63
C GLY A 158 7.30 -21.78 2.33
N ARG A 159 6.24 -22.36 1.77
CA ARG A 159 6.35 -23.23 0.60
C ARG A 159 5.94 -22.58 -0.71
N GLU A 160 5.09 -21.54 -0.65
CA GLU A 160 4.38 -21.04 -1.83
C GLU A 160 4.53 -19.54 -2.06
N PHE A 161 4.13 -18.72 -1.10
CA PHE A 161 3.97 -17.27 -1.32
C PHE A 161 5.27 -16.61 -1.80
N THR A 162 6.37 -16.80 -1.06
CA THR A 162 7.67 -16.24 -1.44
C THR A 162 8.20 -16.83 -2.74
N ARG A 163 8.03 -18.16 -2.95
CA ARG A 163 8.45 -18.85 -4.16
C ARG A 163 7.83 -18.22 -5.40
N VAL A 164 6.50 -18.07 -5.39
CA VAL A 164 5.77 -17.51 -6.55
C VAL A 164 6.11 -16.06 -6.79
N LEU A 165 6.13 -15.22 -5.75
CA LEU A 165 6.32 -13.79 -5.94
C LEU A 165 7.76 -13.42 -6.35
N ILE A 166 8.76 -13.97 -5.67
CA ILE A 166 10.17 -13.69 -6.00
C ILE A 166 10.56 -14.42 -7.28
N GLY A 167 10.10 -15.65 -7.49
CA GLY A 167 10.30 -16.42 -8.71
C GLY A 167 9.54 -15.88 -9.92
N ASN A 168 8.59 -14.96 -9.68
CA ASN A 168 7.70 -14.40 -10.71
C ASN A 168 6.98 -15.50 -11.51
N GLU A 169 6.40 -16.48 -10.80
CA GLU A 169 5.79 -17.66 -11.41
C GLU A 169 4.32 -17.42 -11.79
N MET A 170 3.83 -18.15 -12.79
CA MET A 170 2.48 -17.94 -13.35
C MET A 170 1.38 -18.71 -12.61
N GLU A 171 1.73 -19.55 -11.65
CA GLU A 171 0.78 -20.34 -10.87
C GLU A 171 0.97 -20.09 -9.39
N LEU A 172 -0.14 -19.91 -8.67
CA LEU A 172 -0.19 -19.69 -7.23
C LEU A 172 -1.23 -20.66 -6.64
N ASP A 173 -0.80 -21.53 -5.74
CA ASP A 173 -1.71 -22.25 -4.85
C ASP A 173 -2.14 -21.33 -3.71
N PHE A 174 -3.37 -20.85 -3.77
CA PHE A 174 -3.89 -19.86 -2.82
C PHE A 174 -3.99 -20.40 -1.40
N ASP A 175 -4.31 -21.68 -1.23
CA ASP A 175 -4.45 -22.31 0.09
C ASP A 175 -3.07 -22.53 0.73
N LEU A 176 -2.07 -22.93 -0.05
CA LEU A 176 -0.69 -23.00 0.45
C LEU A 176 -0.12 -21.63 0.79
N ALA A 177 -0.40 -20.63 -0.04
CA ALA A 177 -0.01 -19.24 0.25
C ALA A 177 -0.69 -18.71 1.52
N ALA A 178 -1.96 -19.05 1.74
CA ALA A 178 -2.68 -18.72 2.97
C ALA A 178 -2.04 -19.36 4.20
N GLN A 179 -1.60 -20.62 4.08
CA GLN A 179 -0.89 -21.31 5.18
C GLN A 179 0.46 -20.63 5.48
N ASP A 180 1.23 -20.26 4.45
CA ASP A 180 2.49 -19.50 4.64
C ASP A 180 2.26 -18.20 5.40
N MET A 181 1.14 -17.51 5.13
CA MET A 181 0.76 -16.28 5.85
C MET A 181 0.41 -16.54 7.31
N LEU A 182 -0.32 -17.63 7.61
CA LEU A 182 -0.65 -18.03 8.99
C LEU A 182 0.63 -18.39 9.76
N ASP A 183 1.51 -19.19 9.17
CA ASP A 183 2.75 -19.63 9.80
C ASP A 183 3.69 -18.46 10.09
N CYS A 184 3.84 -17.52 9.15
CA CYS A 184 4.59 -16.29 9.31
C CYS A 184 4.03 -15.42 10.46
N SER A 185 2.71 -15.29 10.52
CA SER A 185 2.03 -14.51 11.57
C SER A 185 2.15 -15.17 12.95
N ALA A 186 2.03 -16.51 13.02
CA ALA A 186 2.25 -17.27 14.25
C ALA A 186 3.69 -17.11 14.76
N GLU A 187 4.67 -17.15 13.85
CA GLU A 187 6.07 -16.90 14.19
C GLU A 187 6.28 -15.48 14.71
N MET A 188 5.63 -14.46 14.12
CA MET A 188 5.64 -13.08 14.63
C MET A 188 5.14 -13.03 16.07
N MET A 189 3.97 -13.59 16.36
CA MET A 189 3.36 -13.57 17.69
C MET A 189 4.19 -14.36 18.73
N ARG A 190 4.82 -15.46 18.30
CA ARG A 190 5.68 -16.26 19.16
C ARG A 190 6.98 -15.53 19.56
N ARG A 191 7.62 -14.84 18.59
CA ARG A 191 8.87 -14.12 18.82
C ARG A 191 8.66 -12.78 19.53
N HIS A 192 7.50 -12.16 19.28
CA HIS A 192 7.18 -10.81 19.72
C HIS A 192 5.77 -10.77 20.33
N PRO A 193 5.57 -11.28 21.56
CA PRO A 193 4.24 -11.37 22.20
C PRO A 193 3.63 -10.00 22.55
N ASP A 194 4.41 -8.96 22.46
CA ASP A 194 3.99 -7.56 22.59
C ASP A 194 3.41 -6.98 21.28
N VAL A 195 3.47 -7.71 20.16
CA VAL A 195 2.79 -7.28 18.92
C VAL A 195 1.28 -7.28 19.14
N GLY A 196 0.62 -6.16 18.78
CA GLY A 196 -0.80 -5.94 18.91
C GLY A 196 -1.49 -5.55 17.61
N ALA A 197 -0.75 -5.50 16.50
CA ALA A 197 -1.27 -5.24 15.17
C ALA A 197 -0.28 -5.69 14.09
N PHE A 198 -0.77 -5.99 12.90
CA PHE A 198 0.06 -6.25 11.74
C PHE A 198 0.00 -5.12 10.71
N VAL A 199 1.15 -4.81 10.11
CA VAL A 199 1.25 -4.08 8.84
C VAL A 199 1.81 -5.04 7.80
N LEU A 200 1.05 -5.30 6.74
CA LEU A 200 1.47 -6.14 5.63
C LEU A 200 2.26 -5.29 4.65
N GLU A 201 3.58 -5.48 4.64
CA GLU A 201 4.46 -4.73 3.75
C GLU A 201 4.20 -5.08 2.28
N CYS A 202 4.14 -6.36 1.97
CA CYS A 202 3.94 -6.83 0.61
C CYS A 202 2.52 -6.56 0.13
N HIS A 203 2.39 -5.80 -0.95
CA HIS A 203 1.11 -5.36 -1.51
C HIS A 203 0.27 -6.51 -2.11
N ASN A 204 0.83 -7.71 -2.17
CA ASN A 204 0.15 -8.94 -2.59
C ASN A 204 -0.44 -9.73 -1.40
N MET A 205 -0.21 -9.28 -0.16
CA MET A 205 -0.72 -9.92 1.05
C MET A 205 -2.15 -9.50 1.42
N ALA A 206 -2.68 -8.41 0.88
CA ALA A 206 -3.99 -7.88 1.23
C ALA A 206 -5.15 -8.89 1.07
N PRO A 207 -5.16 -9.84 0.12
CA PRO A 207 -6.17 -10.90 0.06
C PRO A 207 -6.30 -11.72 1.33
N PHE A 208 -5.24 -11.80 2.14
CA PHE A 208 -5.18 -12.60 3.38
C PHE A 208 -5.48 -11.79 4.65
N SER A 209 -5.61 -10.47 4.56
CA SER A 209 -5.75 -9.57 5.74
C SER A 209 -6.87 -9.96 6.67
N ARG A 210 -8.06 -10.27 6.14
CA ARG A 210 -9.23 -10.67 6.94
C ARG A 210 -9.01 -11.99 7.67
N MET A 211 -8.38 -12.95 6.99
CA MET A 211 -8.03 -14.25 7.57
C MET A 211 -7.08 -14.07 8.75
N LEU A 212 -6.04 -13.25 8.59
CA LEU A 212 -5.05 -12.96 9.64
C LEU A 212 -5.69 -12.23 10.82
N ALA A 213 -6.51 -11.20 10.56
CA ALA A 213 -7.22 -10.49 11.61
C ALA A 213 -8.12 -11.41 12.44
N ASN A 214 -8.80 -12.35 11.80
CA ASN A 214 -9.64 -13.34 12.47
C ASN A 214 -8.83 -14.38 13.24
N ALA A 215 -7.72 -14.87 12.70
CA ALA A 215 -6.91 -15.90 13.33
C ALA A 215 -6.15 -15.40 14.57
N PHE A 216 -5.63 -14.18 14.51
CA PHE A 216 -4.78 -13.61 15.56
C PHE A 216 -5.47 -12.57 16.44
N GLN A 217 -6.72 -12.20 16.12
CA GLN A 217 -7.53 -11.21 16.87
C GLN A 217 -6.81 -9.87 17.04
N VAL A 218 -6.10 -9.42 16.00
CA VAL A 218 -5.40 -8.13 15.95
C VAL A 218 -5.81 -7.33 14.71
N PRO A 219 -5.77 -5.99 14.76
CA PRO A 219 -5.91 -5.15 13.58
C PRO A 219 -4.83 -5.47 12.53
N VAL A 220 -5.22 -5.37 11.25
CA VAL A 220 -4.32 -5.57 10.11
C VAL A 220 -4.43 -4.38 9.17
N TRP A 221 -3.31 -3.74 8.89
CA TRP A 221 -3.18 -2.70 7.88
C TRP A 221 -2.39 -3.22 6.68
N ASP A 222 -2.86 -2.91 5.50
CA ASP A 222 -2.33 -3.40 4.23
C ASP A 222 -2.37 -2.29 3.15
N VAL A 223 -2.07 -2.65 1.92
CA VAL A 223 -2.13 -1.71 0.80
C VAL A 223 -3.56 -1.23 0.51
N TYR A 224 -4.58 -2.04 0.76
CA TYR A 224 -5.97 -1.63 0.53
C TYR A 224 -6.37 -0.52 1.51
N THR A 225 -6.02 -0.66 2.79
CA THR A 225 -6.26 0.38 3.80
C THR A 225 -5.47 1.65 3.49
N LEU A 226 -4.19 1.53 3.08
CA LEU A 226 -3.37 2.66 2.66
C LEU A 226 -4.01 3.44 1.51
N VAL A 227 -4.29 2.74 0.40
CA VAL A 227 -4.72 3.40 -0.85
C VAL A 227 -6.15 3.93 -0.73
N THR A 228 -7.01 3.26 0.03
CA THR A 228 -8.37 3.76 0.31
C THR A 228 -8.33 5.05 1.13
N TRP A 229 -7.51 5.09 2.20
CA TRP A 229 -7.28 6.32 2.98
C TRP A 229 -6.66 7.42 2.13
N PHE A 230 -5.65 7.08 1.33
CA PHE A 230 -4.98 8.02 0.44
C PHE A 230 -5.95 8.62 -0.58
N HIS A 231 -6.76 7.77 -1.25
CA HIS A 231 -7.80 8.20 -2.18
C HIS A 231 -8.82 9.12 -1.51
N ALA A 232 -9.26 8.82 -0.28
CA ALA A 232 -10.20 9.65 0.45
C ALA A 232 -9.66 11.08 0.70
N GLY A 233 -8.34 11.20 0.93
CA GLY A 233 -7.68 12.50 1.04
C GLY A 233 -7.59 13.27 -0.28
N LEU A 234 -7.36 12.56 -1.40
CA LEU A 234 -7.32 13.16 -2.75
C LEU A 234 -8.70 13.54 -3.27
N SER A 235 -9.75 12.87 -2.80
CA SER A 235 -11.14 13.08 -3.23
C SER A 235 -12.07 13.10 -2.02
N PRO A 236 -12.03 14.19 -1.20
CA PRO A 236 -12.91 14.31 -0.05
C PRO A 236 -14.38 14.17 -0.46
N ARG A 237 -15.14 13.47 0.38
CA ARG A 237 -16.55 13.25 0.14
C ARG A 237 -17.31 14.57 0.23
N ASP A 238 -18.14 14.85 -0.78
CA ASP A 238 -19.13 15.92 -0.72
C ASP A 238 -20.37 15.40 0.05
N PHE A 239 -20.66 16.02 1.20
CA PHE A 239 -21.85 15.70 2.00
C PHE A 239 -23.08 16.55 1.59
N GLY A 240 -22.95 17.39 0.53
CA GLY A 240 -24.00 18.31 0.09
C GLY A 240 -24.16 19.52 1.02
N PRO A 241 -25.05 20.46 0.65
CA PRO A 241 -25.37 21.60 1.53
C PRO A 241 -26.06 21.11 2.79
N PRO A 242 -25.85 21.78 3.94
CA PRO A 242 -26.53 21.43 5.17
C PRO A 242 -28.05 21.53 4.98
N ALA A 243 -28.77 20.42 5.24
CA ALA A 243 -30.22 20.42 5.23
C ALA A 243 -30.74 21.37 6.30
N GLY A 244 -31.59 22.34 5.93
CA GLY A 244 -32.03 23.42 6.79
C GLY A 244 -32.83 23.02 8.05
N GLY A 245 -33.08 21.71 8.28
CA GLY A 245 -33.77 21.16 9.43
C GLY A 245 -32.88 20.47 10.46
N ASP A 246 -31.67 20.05 10.09
CA ASP A 246 -30.84 19.13 10.90
C ASP A 246 -29.72 19.83 11.70
N MET A 247 -29.58 21.15 11.57
CA MET A 247 -28.59 21.91 12.32
C MET A 247 -29.07 22.21 13.74
N PRO A 248 -28.24 21.94 14.76
CA PRO A 248 -28.53 22.39 16.12
C PRO A 248 -28.76 23.91 16.14
N ARG A 249 -29.80 24.38 16.84
CA ARG A 249 -30.23 25.81 16.83
C ARG A 249 -29.10 26.79 17.10
N GLY A 250 -28.11 26.44 17.91
CA GLY A 250 -26.96 27.29 18.23
C GLY A 250 -25.94 27.52 17.11
N TRP A 251 -26.08 26.86 15.95
CA TRP A 251 -25.19 27.04 14.79
C TRP A 251 -25.68 28.11 13.81
N ARG A 252 -26.91 28.57 13.96
CA ARG A 252 -27.51 29.60 13.09
C ARG A 252 -27.20 31.04 13.51
N GLU A 253 -26.62 31.23 14.71
CA GLU A 253 -26.46 32.56 15.33
C GLU A 253 -24.99 33.00 15.47
N ARG A 254 -24.05 32.41 14.73
CA ARG A 254 -22.64 32.81 14.77
C ARG A 254 -22.17 33.37 13.43
#